data_4342b38e91015f4a30581840f9aa4c3f
#
_entry.id   4342b38e91015f4a30581840f9aa4c3f
#
_cell.length_a   1.000
_cell.length_b   1.000
_cell.length_c   1.000
_cell.angle_alpha   90.00
_cell.angle_beta   90.00
_cell.angle_gamma   90.00
#
_symmetry.space_group_name_H-M   'P 1'
#
loop_
_entity.id
_entity.type
_entity.pdbx_description
1 polymer ?
#
loop_
_entity_poly.entity_id
_entity_poly.type
_entity_poly.pdbx_seq_one_letter_code
_entity_poly.pdbx_strand_id
1 'polypeptide(L)'
;VVVKAQLIRREADRFVVDVANAPAAIGKDGIELLERAPGVWIDDEKISINGKSGSKVYVNDRELRMEPEQLLTYLRSLRAEEIQKIEVVPTTGADYDADSSGGIIRITLRKRRENGLDGSLSMRTTQNGRHHFYTPSGNINIHTGRLDLYASAWADLGKDTAVSDEHTDYTTGDTNLTSHSEITERDRNFGGSIGSVFEISPKHSIGAEFEYWRNNEKGPNDSYTDFTDAGAVTRTESRYGIHNIRDNYSATFNYIYKLDTLGSTLKLLADYTRRETETGNDNFSRITSPTTAVDSTYRDNSSSLYDITTATLALDKKFSPRWSLRAGVKFTYNDMHNDALYEYVKDGAWVCNDNQSFTINYTENIAAAYGIASANLGRWSLVAGLRGEYTHTRGKGGDISQNYFSLFPNANVSYALTKDGAYSLIAQYARTIERPRFWSLNPQRFQISDYTYQTGNPELDPAYKQDISLTLVLKHKYTLTGGMTIQRDEIQQTIRPDADDPARLCLAWTNFDTTK
;
A
#
# COMPACT_ATOMS: atom_id res chain seq x y z
N VAL A 1 -29.92 -33.50 -4.76
CA VAL A 1 -28.48 -33.33 -5.02
C VAL A 1 -28.00 -32.15 -4.18
N VAL A 2 -27.28 -32.43 -3.08
CA VAL A 2 -26.64 -31.38 -2.28
C VAL A 2 -25.39 -30.96 -3.04
N VAL A 3 -25.46 -29.85 -3.77
CA VAL A 3 -24.27 -29.20 -4.35
C VAL A 3 -23.53 -28.56 -3.17
N LYS A 4 -22.47 -29.20 -2.67
CA LYS A 4 -21.53 -28.53 -1.77
C LYS A 4 -20.86 -27.41 -2.56
N ALA A 5 -21.22 -26.18 -2.31
CA ALA A 5 -20.49 -25.04 -2.82
C ALA A 5 -19.04 -25.13 -2.33
N GLN A 6 -18.09 -25.16 -3.23
CA GLN A 6 -16.68 -25.11 -2.87
C GLN A 6 -16.40 -23.71 -2.29
N LEU A 7 -15.99 -23.68 -1.03
CA LEU A 7 -15.65 -22.43 -0.33
C LEU A 7 -14.54 -21.66 -1.06
N ILE A 8 -13.58 -22.35 -1.63
CA ILE A 8 -12.46 -21.80 -2.39
C ILE A 8 -12.53 -22.38 -3.80
N ARG A 9 -12.64 -21.51 -4.81
CA ARG A 9 -12.64 -21.85 -6.22
C ARG A 9 -11.41 -21.23 -6.88
N ARG A 10 -10.72 -22.00 -7.71
CA ARG A 10 -9.65 -21.50 -8.57
C ARG A 10 -10.22 -21.15 -9.94
N GLU A 11 -9.92 -19.96 -10.42
CA GLU A 11 -10.08 -19.50 -11.79
C GLU A 11 -8.72 -19.41 -12.50
N ALA A 12 -8.67 -19.10 -13.79
CA ALA A 12 -7.41 -19.08 -14.54
C ALA A 12 -6.38 -18.09 -13.96
N ASP A 13 -6.84 -16.92 -13.50
CA ASP A 13 -6.00 -15.82 -13.03
C ASP A 13 -6.09 -15.56 -11.52
N ARG A 14 -7.02 -16.21 -10.80
CA ARG A 14 -7.31 -15.89 -9.40
C ARG A 14 -7.84 -17.05 -8.58
N PHE A 15 -7.75 -16.91 -7.26
CA PHE A 15 -8.52 -17.68 -6.30
C PHE A 15 -9.76 -16.88 -5.88
N VAL A 16 -10.89 -17.52 -5.77
CA VAL A 16 -12.15 -16.92 -5.29
C VAL A 16 -12.56 -17.63 -4.01
N VAL A 17 -12.64 -16.91 -2.91
CA VAL A 17 -13.18 -17.37 -1.63
C VAL A 17 -14.63 -16.89 -1.55
N ASP A 18 -15.57 -17.80 -1.56
CA ASP A 18 -17.02 -17.51 -1.44
C ASP A 18 -17.39 -17.40 0.04
N VAL A 19 -17.28 -16.19 0.58
CA VAL A 19 -17.56 -15.91 2.00
C VAL A 19 -19.06 -16.01 2.30
N ALA A 20 -19.89 -15.59 1.34
CA ALA A 20 -21.36 -15.58 1.52
C ALA A 20 -21.93 -16.97 1.80
N ASN A 21 -21.34 -18.01 1.26
CA ASN A 21 -21.80 -19.39 1.40
C ASN A 21 -20.93 -20.23 2.34
N ALA A 22 -20.10 -19.56 3.18
CA ALA A 22 -19.17 -20.21 4.10
C ALA A 22 -19.67 -20.15 5.55
N PRO A 23 -20.28 -21.23 6.10
CA PRO A 23 -20.70 -21.24 7.52
C PRO A 23 -19.53 -21.00 8.50
N ALA A 24 -18.33 -21.41 8.13
CA ALA A 24 -17.12 -21.20 8.95
C ALA A 24 -16.58 -19.75 8.92
N ALA A 25 -17.20 -18.86 8.15
CA ALA A 25 -16.85 -17.44 8.09
C ALA A 25 -17.59 -16.61 9.14
N ILE A 26 -18.72 -17.09 9.66
CA ILE A 26 -19.56 -16.36 10.63
C ILE A 26 -18.75 -15.89 11.83
N GLY A 27 -18.89 -14.61 12.17
CA GLY A 27 -18.22 -13.97 13.31
C GLY A 27 -16.74 -13.62 13.06
N LYS A 28 -16.21 -13.83 11.84
CA LYS A 28 -14.84 -13.45 11.48
C LYS A 28 -14.78 -12.04 10.92
N ASP A 29 -13.61 -11.45 11.02
CA ASP A 29 -13.31 -10.19 10.35
C ASP A 29 -12.59 -10.41 9.00
N GLY A 30 -12.35 -9.32 8.26
CA GLY A 30 -11.73 -9.38 6.95
C GLY A 30 -10.29 -9.92 6.97
N ILE A 31 -9.52 -9.67 8.02
CA ILE A 31 -8.17 -10.19 8.19
C ILE A 31 -8.21 -11.71 8.39
N GLU A 32 -9.01 -12.21 9.32
CA GLU A 32 -9.16 -13.64 9.58
C GLU A 32 -9.64 -14.43 8.35
N LEU A 33 -10.38 -13.77 7.45
CA LEU A 33 -10.79 -14.36 6.19
C LEU A 33 -9.67 -14.35 5.14
N LEU A 34 -8.88 -13.28 5.09
CA LEU A 34 -7.73 -13.16 4.19
C LEU A 34 -6.63 -14.15 4.55
N GLU A 35 -6.34 -14.38 5.82
CA GLU A 35 -5.38 -15.41 6.28
C GLU A 35 -5.73 -16.82 5.82
N ARG A 36 -7.00 -17.09 5.53
CA ARG A 36 -7.49 -18.36 4.99
C ARG A 36 -7.50 -18.41 3.46
N ALA A 37 -7.27 -17.28 2.82
CA ALA A 37 -7.22 -17.22 1.36
C ALA A 37 -5.91 -17.82 0.86
N PRO A 38 -5.94 -18.66 -0.21
CA PRO A 38 -4.74 -19.31 -0.70
C PRO A 38 -3.65 -18.32 -1.12
N GLY A 39 -2.44 -18.54 -0.59
CA GLY A 39 -1.25 -17.75 -0.93
C GLY A 39 -1.18 -16.39 -0.25
N VAL A 40 -2.15 -16.02 0.57
CA VAL A 40 -2.12 -14.78 1.34
C VAL A 40 -1.38 -15.01 2.66
N TRP A 41 -0.45 -14.13 2.97
CA TRP A 41 0.26 -14.04 4.24
C TRP A 41 0.10 -12.63 4.77
N ILE A 42 -0.26 -12.52 6.03
CA ILE A 42 -0.39 -11.25 6.74
C ILE A 42 0.63 -11.28 7.86
N ASP A 43 1.57 -10.38 7.75
CA ASP A 43 2.52 -10.04 8.80
C ASP A 43 1.99 -8.81 9.55
N ASP A 44 2.56 -8.47 10.70
CA ASP A 44 2.05 -7.41 11.58
C ASP A 44 1.82 -6.07 10.85
N GLU A 45 2.49 -5.85 9.75
CA GLU A 45 2.39 -4.59 8.98
C GLU A 45 2.07 -4.77 7.50
N LYS A 46 2.12 -5.98 6.92
CA LYS A 46 2.07 -6.15 5.45
C LYS A 46 1.24 -7.34 5.02
N ILE A 47 0.51 -7.13 3.92
CA ILE A 47 -0.17 -8.21 3.21
C ILE A 47 0.70 -8.61 2.01
N SER A 48 1.00 -9.91 1.90
CA SER A 48 1.74 -10.47 0.78
C SER A 48 0.98 -11.61 0.11
N ILE A 49 1.20 -11.79 -1.19
CA ILE A 49 0.63 -12.88 -1.97
C ILE A 49 1.77 -13.71 -2.55
N ASN A 50 1.82 -15.00 -2.18
CA ASN A 50 2.88 -15.92 -2.59
C ASN A 50 4.31 -15.40 -2.30
N GLY A 51 4.49 -14.72 -1.16
CA GLY A 51 5.75 -14.13 -0.75
C GLY A 51 6.10 -12.79 -1.42
N LYS A 52 5.25 -12.26 -2.31
CA LYS A 52 5.42 -10.93 -2.90
C LYS A 52 4.74 -9.88 -2.02
N SER A 53 5.49 -8.92 -1.53
CA SER A 53 4.99 -7.77 -0.76
C SER A 53 4.41 -6.68 -1.68
N GLY A 54 3.65 -5.74 -1.10
CA GLY A 54 3.06 -4.62 -1.85
C GLY A 54 1.79 -5.01 -2.62
N SER A 55 1.02 -5.96 -2.08
CA SER A 55 -0.30 -6.30 -2.61
C SER A 55 -1.26 -5.13 -2.46
N LYS A 56 -1.98 -4.79 -3.53
CA LYS A 56 -3.03 -3.77 -3.49
C LYS A 56 -4.38 -4.38 -3.14
N VAL A 57 -5.14 -3.69 -2.31
CA VAL A 57 -6.48 -4.14 -1.88
C VAL A 57 -7.55 -3.26 -2.50
N TYR A 58 -8.56 -3.90 -3.08
CA TYR A 58 -9.71 -3.26 -3.69
C TYR A 58 -10.99 -3.70 -2.97
N VAL A 59 -11.85 -2.75 -2.63
CA VAL A 59 -13.19 -3.01 -2.12
C VAL A 59 -14.20 -2.45 -3.10
N ASN A 60 -15.12 -3.28 -3.58
CA ASN A 60 -16.10 -2.92 -4.62
C ASN A 60 -15.51 -2.22 -5.83
N ASP A 61 -14.38 -2.74 -6.35
CA ASP A 61 -13.61 -2.22 -7.49
C ASP A 61 -12.83 -0.90 -7.22
N ARG A 62 -12.83 -0.37 -6.00
CA ARG A 62 -12.06 0.78 -5.57
C ARG A 62 -10.78 0.35 -4.87
N GLU A 63 -9.63 0.90 -5.25
CA GLU A 63 -8.36 0.72 -4.56
C GLU A 63 -8.37 1.44 -3.21
N LEU A 64 -8.02 0.72 -2.14
CA LEU A 64 -7.80 1.31 -0.82
C LEU A 64 -6.36 1.86 -0.76
N ARG A 65 -6.24 3.18 -0.83
CA ARG A 65 -4.95 3.89 -0.77
C ARG A 65 -4.63 4.29 0.66
N MET A 66 -4.40 3.28 1.49
CA MET A 66 -4.10 3.42 2.92
C MET A 66 -2.68 2.96 3.21
N GLU A 67 -2.07 3.48 4.27
CA GLU A 67 -0.85 2.89 4.80
C GLU A 67 -1.12 1.48 5.35
N PRO A 68 -0.12 0.59 5.42
CA PRO A 68 -0.33 -0.81 5.76
C PRO A 68 -1.10 -1.04 7.06
N GLU A 69 -0.75 -0.36 8.15
CA GLU A 69 -1.42 -0.48 9.45
C GLU A 69 -2.90 -0.07 9.39
N GLN A 70 -3.18 1.03 8.68
CA GLN A 70 -4.54 1.54 8.52
C GLN A 70 -5.39 0.60 7.66
N LEU A 71 -4.77 0.02 6.61
CA LEU A 71 -5.41 -1.00 5.78
C LEU A 71 -5.79 -2.21 6.62
N LEU A 72 -4.90 -2.68 7.49
CA LEU A 72 -5.20 -3.79 8.39
C LEU A 72 -6.32 -3.43 9.38
N THR A 73 -6.29 -2.24 9.95
CA THR A 73 -7.35 -1.75 10.85
C THR A 73 -8.70 -1.67 10.13
N TYR A 74 -8.74 -1.12 8.92
CA TYR A 74 -9.94 -1.10 8.10
C TYR A 74 -10.45 -2.52 7.80
N LEU A 75 -9.57 -3.44 7.39
CA LEU A 75 -9.94 -4.83 7.09
C LEU A 75 -10.46 -5.58 8.33
N ARG A 76 -9.91 -5.30 9.52
CA ARG A 76 -10.45 -5.81 10.80
C ARG A 76 -11.85 -5.27 11.10
N SER A 77 -12.20 -4.08 10.63
CA SER A 77 -13.55 -3.52 10.81
C SER A 77 -14.59 -4.20 9.92
N LEU A 78 -14.20 -4.79 8.78
CA LEU A 78 -15.10 -5.51 7.89
C LEU A 78 -15.52 -6.86 8.48
N ARG A 79 -16.82 -7.11 8.57
CA ARG A 79 -17.36 -8.38 9.07
C ARG A 79 -17.60 -9.36 7.92
N ALA A 80 -17.44 -10.65 8.19
CA ALA A 80 -17.70 -11.70 7.21
C ALA A 80 -19.13 -11.65 6.63
N GLU A 81 -20.10 -11.23 7.44
CA GLU A 81 -21.49 -11.07 7.04
C GLU A 81 -21.69 -10.00 5.97
N GLU A 82 -20.79 -9.02 5.88
CA GLU A 82 -20.80 -7.95 4.90
C GLU A 82 -20.09 -8.34 3.62
N ILE A 83 -19.20 -9.35 3.68
CA ILE A 83 -18.40 -9.78 2.55
C ILE A 83 -19.14 -10.85 1.74
N GLN A 84 -19.27 -10.64 0.43
CA GLN A 84 -19.78 -11.62 -0.51
C GLN A 84 -18.70 -12.62 -0.92
N LYS A 85 -17.56 -12.09 -1.38
CA LYS A 85 -16.41 -12.88 -1.84
C LYS A 85 -15.11 -12.11 -1.69
N ILE A 86 -14.01 -12.87 -1.62
CA ILE A 86 -12.65 -12.37 -1.71
C ILE A 86 -12.00 -13.03 -2.93
N GLU A 87 -11.38 -12.23 -3.79
CA GLU A 87 -10.62 -12.69 -4.94
C GLU A 87 -9.14 -12.36 -4.71
N VAL A 88 -8.28 -13.36 -4.80
CA VAL A 88 -6.82 -13.21 -4.73
C VAL A 88 -6.24 -13.42 -6.11
N VAL A 89 -5.62 -12.39 -6.67
CA VAL A 89 -5.01 -12.35 -8.00
C VAL A 89 -3.49 -12.29 -7.84
N PRO A 90 -2.78 -13.42 -7.90
CA PRO A 90 -1.34 -13.46 -7.62
C PRO A 90 -0.48 -12.78 -8.69
N THR A 91 -1.01 -12.67 -9.91
CA THR A 91 -0.32 -12.09 -11.05
C THR A 91 -1.21 -10.99 -11.63
N THR A 92 -0.70 -9.76 -11.63
CA THR A 92 -1.46 -8.57 -12.02
C THR A 92 -1.96 -8.65 -13.45
N GLY A 93 -3.26 -8.46 -13.65
CA GLY A 93 -3.90 -8.36 -14.96
C GLY A 93 -3.77 -6.96 -15.56
N ALA A 94 -3.98 -6.83 -16.88
CA ALA A 94 -3.90 -5.53 -17.58
C ALA A 94 -4.97 -4.51 -17.15
N ASP A 95 -6.03 -4.93 -16.48
CA ASP A 95 -7.10 -4.09 -15.91
C ASP A 95 -6.69 -3.36 -14.61
N TYR A 96 -5.53 -3.71 -14.04
CA TYR A 96 -4.95 -3.05 -12.88
C TYR A 96 -3.77 -2.14 -13.27
N ASP A 97 -3.39 -1.25 -12.38
CA ASP A 97 -2.21 -0.40 -12.59
C ASP A 97 -0.94 -1.25 -12.68
N ALA A 98 -0.06 -0.90 -13.60
CA ALA A 98 1.13 -1.68 -13.89
C ALA A 98 2.15 -1.70 -12.72
N ASP A 99 2.04 -0.79 -11.76
CA ASP A 99 2.85 -0.75 -10.53
C ASP A 99 2.38 -1.74 -9.43
N SER A 100 1.35 -2.54 -9.70
CA SER A 100 0.78 -3.51 -8.74
C SER A 100 1.55 -4.84 -8.76
N SER A 101 2.86 -4.84 -8.52
CA SER A 101 3.73 -6.02 -8.64
C SER A 101 3.51 -7.08 -7.55
N GLY A 102 2.93 -6.71 -6.40
CA GLY A 102 2.63 -7.62 -5.27
C GLY A 102 1.35 -8.45 -5.44
N GLY A 103 0.65 -8.33 -6.56
CA GLY A 103 -0.67 -8.94 -6.78
C GLY A 103 -1.81 -8.12 -6.19
N ILE A 104 -3.03 -8.64 -6.34
CA ILE A 104 -4.27 -7.90 -6.03
C ILE A 104 -5.18 -8.74 -5.14
N ILE A 105 -5.76 -8.12 -4.14
CA ILE A 105 -6.87 -8.63 -3.34
C ILE A 105 -8.12 -7.81 -3.65
N ARG A 106 -9.21 -8.46 -4.07
CA ARG A 106 -10.50 -7.80 -4.29
C ARG A 106 -11.52 -8.34 -3.32
N ILE A 107 -12.12 -7.46 -2.55
CA ILE A 107 -13.22 -7.75 -1.62
C ILE A 107 -14.50 -7.21 -2.24
N THR A 108 -15.47 -8.08 -2.46
CA THR A 108 -16.80 -7.67 -2.91
C THR A 108 -17.75 -7.75 -1.72
N LEU A 109 -18.38 -6.64 -1.38
CA LEU A 109 -19.36 -6.59 -0.31
C LEU A 109 -20.73 -7.11 -0.79
N ARG A 110 -21.53 -7.62 0.12
CA ARG A 110 -22.87 -8.13 -0.17
C ARG A 110 -23.80 -7.00 -0.54
N LYS A 111 -24.58 -7.20 -1.60
CA LYS A 111 -25.75 -6.37 -1.88
C LYS A 111 -26.99 -6.95 -1.22
N ARG A 112 -27.73 -6.13 -0.51
CA ARG A 112 -29.03 -6.51 0.03
C ARG A 112 -30.10 -6.53 -1.06
N ARG A 113 -31.08 -7.39 -0.91
CA ARG A 113 -32.23 -7.50 -1.82
C ARG A 113 -33.54 -7.12 -1.14
N GLU A 114 -33.58 -7.13 0.19
CA GLU A 114 -34.78 -6.85 0.98
C GLU A 114 -34.64 -5.50 1.68
N ASN A 115 -35.74 -4.74 1.73
CA ASN A 115 -35.78 -3.49 2.49
C ASN A 115 -35.50 -3.78 3.97
N GLY A 116 -34.68 -2.97 4.56
CA GLY A 116 -34.31 -3.14 5.96
C GLY A 116 -33.19 -2.23 6.42
N LEU A 117 -33.01 -2.24 7.70
CA LEU A 117 -31.93 -1.60 8.44
C LEU A 117 -31.13 -2.68 9.15
N ASP A 118 -29.83 -2.65 9.05
CA ASP A 118 -28.94 -3.41 9.91
C ASP A 118 -27.72 -2.59 10.28
N GLY A 119 -27.01 -3.09 11.25
CA GLY A 119 -25.75 -2.51 11.66
C GLY A 119 -25.04 -3.43 12.64
N SER A 120 -23.81 -3.11 12.91
CA SER A 120 -23.02 -3.76 13.94
C SER A 120 -22.30 -2.72 14.79
N LEU A 121 -22.09 -3.07 16.05
CA LEU A 121 -21.21 -2.36 16.96
C LEU A 121 -20.21 -3.37 17.51
N SER A 122 -18.94 -3.04 17.47
CA SER A 122 -17.86 -3.89 17.94
C SER A 122 -16.91 -3.09 18.83
N MET A 123 -16.38 -3.78 19.83
CA MET A 123 -15.30 -3.27 20.67
C MET A 123 -14.25 -4.35 20.79
N ARG A 124 -13.03 -4.04 20.34
CA ARG A 124 -11.85 -4.89 20.54
C ARG A 124 -10.95 -4.23 21.57
N THR A 125 -10.39 -5.01 22.47
CA THR A 125 -9.30 -4.56 23.32
C THR A 125 -8.10 -5.47 23.11
N THR A 126 -6.93 -4.89 22.98
CA THR A 126 -5.67 -5.62 22.85
C THR A 126 -4.73 -5.13 23.93
N GLN A 127 -4.05 -6.06 24.58
CA GLN A 127 -3.02 -5.73 25.59
C GLN A 127 -1.65 -6.10 25.02
N ASN A 128 -0.76 -5.13 25.02
CA ASN A 128 0.66 -5.29 24.69
C ASN A 128 1.49 -4.89 25.91
N GLY A 129 2.03 -5.89 26.62
CA GLY A 129 2.77 -5.64 27.86
C GLY A 129 1.96 -4.88 28.90
N ARG A 130 2.34 -3.62 29.19
CA ARG A 130 1.67 -2.73 30.14
C ARG A 130 0.62 -1.82 29.51
N HIS A 131 0.49 -1.85 28.18
CA HIS A 131 -0.35 -0.94 27.43
C HIS A 131 -1.60 -1.63 26.88
N HIS A 132 -2.65 -0.85 26.71
CA HIS A 132 -3.92 -1.30 26.20
C HIS A 132 -4.30 -0.49 24.97
N PHE A 133 -4.83 -1.19 23.97
CA PHE A 133 -5.44 -0.60 22.78
C PHE A 133 -6.94 -0.86 22.82
N TYR A 134 -7.71 0.13 22.39
CA TYR A 134 -9.16 0.09 22.32
C TYR A 134 -9.59 0.43 20.90
N THR A 135 -10.22 -0.52 20.23
CA THR A 135 -10.64 -0.36 18.84
C THR A 135 -12.17 -0.51 18.73
N PRO A 136 -12.95 0.54 19.09
CA PRO A 136 -14.39 0.58 18.81
C PRO A 136 -14.61 0.73 17.30
N SER A 137 -15.63 0.04 16.78
CA SER A 137 -16.09 0.22 15.40
C SER A 137 -17.58 -0.04 15.28
N GLY A 138 -18.21 0.59 14.31
CA GLY A 138 -19.62 0.38 14.03
C GLY A 138 -19.96 0.70 12.59
N ASN A 139 -21.00 0.05 12.09
CA ASN A 139 -21.57 0.33 10.79
C ASN A 139 -23.08 0.28 10.83
N ILE A 140 -23.68 0.94 9.88
CA ILE A 140 -25.12 0.94 9.62
C ILE A 140 -25.37 0.88 8.12
N ASN A 141 -26.31 0.01 7.71
CA ASN A 141 -26.70 -0.15 6.33
C ASN A 141 -28.22 -0.06 6.23
N ILE A 142 -28.72 0.73 5.30
CA ILE A 142 -30.14 0.92 5.04
C ILE A 142 -30.40 0.59 3.58
N HIS A 143 -31.27 -0.38 3.32
CA HIS A 143 -31.78 -0.65 1.99
C HIS A 143 -33.26 -0.29 1.91
N THR A 144 -33.63 0.56 0.97
CA THR A 144 -35.02 0.93 0.74
C THR A 144 -35.31 1.08 -0.75
N GLY A 145 -36.07 0.11 -1.29
CA GLY A 145 -36.45 0.08 -2.70
C GLY A 145 -35.25 0.05 -3.66
N ARG A 146 -34.84 1.21 -4.17
CA ARG A 146 -33.73 1.37 -5.12
C ARG A 146 -32.52 2.07 -4.51
N LEU A 147 -32.57 2.39 -3.22
CA LEU A 147 -31.55 3.15 -2.53
C LEU A 147 -30.87 2.29 -1.46
N ASP A 148 -29.57 2.16 -1.55
CA ASP A 148 -28.69 1.66 -0.51
C ASP A 148 -27.95 2.85 0.12
N LEU A 149 -28.01 2.97 1.45
CA LEU A 149 -27.20 3.90 2.22
C LEU A 149 -26.36 3.09 3.20
N TYR A 150 -25.11 3.48 3.38
CA TYR A 150 -24.24 2.88 4.37
C TYR A 150 -23.36 3.94 5.03
N ALA A 151 -23.03 3.71 6.28
CA ALA A 151 -22.07 4.49 7.02
C ALA A 151 -21.26 3.59 7.95
N SER A 152 -19.99 3.91 8.14
CA SER A 152 -19.11 3.24 9.08
C SER A 152 -18.30 4.25 9.87
N ALA A 153 -17.92 3.90 11.10
CA ALA A 153 -16.97 4.65 11.89
C ALA A 153 -16.12 3.69 12.73
N TRP A 154 -14.87 4.06 12.94
CA TRP A 154 -13.94 3.30 13.77
C TRP A 154 -12.95 4.24 14.46
N ALA A 155 -12.37 3.78 15.56
CA ALA A 155 -11.22 4.43 16.19
C ALA A 155 -10.22 3.37 16.64
N ASP A 156 -8.96 3.76 16.74
CA ASP A 156 -7.90 2.98 17.36
C ASP A 156 -7.13 3.89 18.31
N LEU A 157 -7.25 3.57 19.61
CA LEU A 157 -6.78 4.41 20.71
C LEU A 157 -5.83 3.58 21.57
N GLY A 158 -4.58 3.96 21.62
CA GLY A 158 -3.61 3.18 22.36
C GLY A 158 -2.36 3.96 22.77
N LYS A 159 -1.50 3.22 23.41
CA LYS A 159 -0.14 3.62 23.73
C LYS A 159 0.75 2.39 23.62
N ASP A 160 1.89 2.53 22.97
CA ASP A 160 2.91 1.49 22.93
C ASP A 160 4.27 2.04 23.36
N THR A 161 5.18 1.14 23.71
CA THR A 161 6.55 1.47 24.04
C THR A 161 7.47 0.41 23.43
N ALA A 162 8.34 0.85 22.54
CA ALA A 162 9.40 0.04 21.96
C ALA A 162 10.74 0.37 22.64
N VAL A 163 11.51 -0.67 22.95
CA VAL A 163 12.86 -0.54 23.49
C VAL A 163 13.82 -1.19 22.50
N SER A 164 14.88 -0.47 22.15
CA SER A 164 15.96 -0.96 21.29
C SER A 164 17.30 -0.81 21.98
N ASP A 165 18.05 -1.90 22.03
CA ASP A 165 19.43 -1.95 22.47
C ASP A 165 20.31 -2.36 21.28
N GLU A 166 21.31 -1.55 20.96
CA GLU A 166 22.25 -1.79 19.86
C GLU A 166 23.69 -1.79 20.39
N HIS A 167 24.47 -2.73 19.91
CA HIS A 167 25.90 -2.78 20.14
C HIS A 167 26.63 -3.02 18.82
N THR A 168 27.61 -2.16 18.52
CA THR A 168 28.41 -2.22 17.31
C THR A 168 29.89 -2.20 17.65
N ASP A 169 30.63 -3.24 17.27
CA ASP A 169 32.09 -3.29 17.32
C ASP A 169 32.69 -2.92 15.97
N TYR A 170 33.54 -1.92 15.96
CA TYR A 170 34.24 -1.54 14.73
C TYR A 170 35.48 -2.44 14.54
N THR A 171 35.66 -2.94 13.32
CA THR A 171 36.75 -3.89 12.99
C THR A 171 38.15 -3.27 12.98
N THR A 172 38.24 -1.95 13.02
CA THR A 172 39.48 -1.19 13.05
C THR A 172 39.55 -0.37 14.33
N GLY A 173 40.54 -0.68 15.18
CA GLY A 173 40.75 0.03 16.48
C GLY A 173 40.02 -0.64 17.65
N ASP A 174 40.20 -0.03 18.84
CA ASP A 174 39.48 -0.39 20.10
C ASP A 174 38.27 0.57 20.23
N THR A 175 37.37 0.47 19.24
CA THR A 175 36.22 1.37 19.08
C THR A 175 34.93 0.59 19.11
N ASN A 176 33.98 0.97 19.94
CA ASN A 176 32.63 0.41 19.98
C ASN A 176 31.56 1.48 20.21
N LEU A 177 30.33 1.16 19.84
CA LEU A 177 29.15 1.98 20.08
C LEU A 177 28.11 1.13 20.79
N THR A 178 27.56 1.66 21.88
CA THR A 178 26.41 1.06 22.56
C THR A 178 25.31 2.09 22.66
N SER A 179 24.14 1.75 22.17
CA SER A 179 22.96 2.63 22.15
C SER A 179 21.77 1.95 22.84
N HIS A 180 21.02 2.74 23.58
CA HIS A 180 19.74 2.38 24.15
C HIS A 180 18.71 3.42 23.77
N SER A 181 17.53 2.99 23.34
CA SER A 181 16.43 3.87 22.93
C SER A 181 15.10 3.34 23.46
N GLU A 182 14.30 4.21 24.06
CA GLU A 182 12.94 3.95 24.49
C GLU A 182 11.99 4.91 23.76
N ILE A 183 11.19 4.37 22.84
CA ILE A 183 10.22 5.11 22.05
C ILE A 183 8.84 4.84 22.63
N THR A 184 8.15 5.88 23.07
CA THR A 184 6.74 5.79 23.49
C THR A 184 5.85 6.49 22.49
N GLU A 185 4.91 5.74 21.91
CA GLU A 185 3.94 6.26 20.95
C GLU A 185 2.53 6.23 21.54
N ARG A 186 1.77 7.28 21.26
CA ARG A 186 0.35 7.37 21.59
C ARG A 186 -0.43 7.53 20.32
N ASP A 187 -1.25 6.51 20.04
CA ASP A 187 -2.10 6.44 18.86
C ASP A 187 -3.48 6.98 19.16
N ARG A 188 -3.96 7.88 18.32
CA ARG A 188 -5.33 8.39 18.31
C ARG A 188 -5.82 8.44 16.87
N ASN A 189 -6.12 7.25 16.37
CA ASN A 189 -6.52 7.06 15.00
C ASN A 189 -8.04 6.92 14.95
N PHE A 190 -8.70 7.55 14.00
CA PHE A 190 -10.12 7.40 13.78
C PHE A 190 -10.49 7.68 12.33
N GLY A 191 -11.59 7.12 11.91
CA GLY A 191 -12.10 7.30 10.57
C GLY A 191 -13.54 6.85 10.42
N GLY A 192 -14.05 7.09 9.23
CA GLY A 192 -15.39 6.65 8.87
C GLY A 192 -15.67 6.91 7.40
N SER A 193 -16.72 6.27 6.92
CA SER A 193 -17.22 6.44 5.56
C SER A 193 -18.73 6.61 5.57
N ILE A 194 -19.23 7.28 4.56
CA ILE A 194 -20.65 7.36 4.23
C ILE A 194 -20.81 7.22 2.73
N GLY A 195 -21.74 6.40 2.30
CA GLY A 195 -21.96 6.19 0.88
C GLY A 195 -23.39 5.83 0.55
N SER A 196 -23.69 5.92 -0.74
CA SER A 196 -24.99 5.58 -1.29
C SER A 196 -24.85 4.92 -2.64
N VAL A 197 -25.76 3.99 -2.96
CA VAL A 197 -25.98 3.44 -4.29
C VAL A 197 -27.44 3.60 -4.64
N PHE A 198 -27.73 4.22 -5.77
CA PHE A 198 -29.07 4.40 -6.28
C PHE A 198 -29.26 3.67 -7.60
N GLU A 199 -30.21 2.74 -7.65
CA GLU A 199 -30.63 2.03 -8.86
C GLU A 199 -31.63 2.88 -9.65
N ILE A 200 -31.15 3.71 -10.59
CA ILE A 200 -32.00 4.54 -11.46
C ILE A 200 -33.00 3.64 -12.22
N SER A 201 -32.51 2.49 -12.70
CA SER A 201 -33.31 1.46 -13.37
C SER A 201 -32.64 0.09 -13.20
N PRO A 202 -33.27 -1.03 -13.61
CA PRO A 202 -32.64 -2.36 -13.59
C PRO A 202 -31.30 -2.44 -14.35
N LYS A 203 -31.05 -1.49 -15.28
CA LYS A 203 -29.84 -1.42 -16.10
C LYS A 203 -28.83 -0.36 -15.63
N HIS A 204 -29.26 0.64 -14.89
CA HIS A 204 -28.44 1.80 -14.55
C HIS A 204 -28.37 2.00 -13.04
N SER A 205 -27.17 2.08 -12.50
CA SER A 205 -26.94 2.47 -11.11
C SER A 205 -25.83 3.51 -10.99
N ILE A 206 -26.00 4.41 -10.01
CA ILE A 206 -24.98 5.38 -9.61
C ILE A 206 -24.66 5.13 -8.15
N GLY A 207 -23.43 5.42 -7.77
CA GLY A 207 -22.98 5.36 -6.39
C GLY A 207 -22.02 6.51 -6.09
N ALA A 208 -22.03 6.94 -4.85
CA ALA A 208 -21.08 7.90 -4.32
C ALA A 208 -20.70 7.50 -2.90
N GLU A 209 -19.43 7.71 -2.56
CA GLU A 209 -18.89 7.43 -1.23
C GLU A 209 -17.93 8.55 -0.85
N PHE A 210 -17.97 8.95 0.40
CA PHE A 210 -16.99 9.80 1.03
C PHE A 210 -16.39 9.07 2.22
N GLU A 211 -15.07 9.15 2.36
CA GLU A 211 -14.30 8.56 3.44
C GLU A 211 -13.34 9.58 4.02
N TYR A 212 -13.25 9.60 5.33
CA TYR A 212 -12.26 10.38 6.07
C TYR A 212 -11.61 9.53 7.13
N TRP A 213 -10.30 9.67 7.29
CA TRP A 213 -9.60 9.12 8.44
C TRP A 213 -8.43 10.04 8.85
N ARG A 214 -8.14 10.01 10.13
CA ARG A 214 -7.01 10.68 10.76
C ARG A 214 -6.17 9.68 11.53
N ASN A 215 -4.85 9.75 11.31
CA ASN A 215 -3.83 9.12 12.14
C ASN A 215 -3.13 10.24 12.93
N ASN A 216 -2.92 10.05 14.22
CA ASN A 216 -2.26 11.01 15.09
C ASN A 216 -1.40 10.26 16.10
N GLU A 217 -0.12 10.19 15.81
CA GLU A 217 0.92 9.56 16.60
C GLU A 217 1.76 10.65 17.29
N LYS A 218 1.94 10.54 18.58
CA LYS A 218 2.76 11.47 19.36
C LYS A 218 3.46 10.74 20.48
N GLY A 219 4.73 11.11 20.72
CA GLY A 219 5.42 10.59 21.89
C GLY A 219 6.85 11.01 22.00
N PRO A 220 7.46 10.85 23.19
CA PRO A 220 8.87 10.99 23.38
C PRO A 220 9.63 9.75 22.88
N ASN A 221 10.82 10.00 22.39
CA ASN A 221 11.87 9.02 22.21
C ASN A 221 13.06 9.48 23.05
N ASP A 222 13.38 8.76 24.11
CA ASP A 222 14.52 9.01 24.97
C ASP A 222 15.63 8.00 24.63
N SER A 223 16.84 8.47 24.34
CA SER A 223 17.95 7.61 23.98
C SER A 223 19.27 8.07 24.60
N TYR A 224 20.18 7.14 24.79
CA TYR A 224 21.57 7.43 25.00
C TYR A 224 22.47 6.55 24.15
N THR A 225 23.59 7.09 23.73
CA THR A 225 24.61 6.40 22.95
C THR A 225 25.99 6.66 23.57
N ASP A 226 26.71 5.60 23.90
CA ASP A 226 28.08 5.63 24.31
C ASP A 226 28.98 5.23 23.15
N PHE A 227 29.80 6.15 22.70
CA PHE A 227 30.85 5.91 21.71
C PHE A 227 32.18 5.82 22.44
N THR A 228 32.84 4.66 22.41
CA THR A 228 34.12 4.39 23.03
C THR A 228 35.19 4.34 21.96
N ASP A 229 36.24 5.12 22.10
CA ASP A 229 37.41 5.10 21.24
C ASP A 229 38.69 5.15 22.11
N ALA A 230 39.55 4.14 21.96
CA ALA A 230 40.78 3.96 22.72
C ALA A 230 40.57 4.14 24.24
N GLY A 231 39.45 3.68 24.78
CA GLY A 231 39.06 3.76 26.17
C GLY A 231 38.46 5.12 26.62
N ALA A 232 38.37 6.10 25.75
CA ALA A 232 37.65 7.34 25.99
C ALA A 232 36.17 7.20 25.59
N VAL A 233 35.25 7.55 26.51
CA VAL A 233 33.82 7.46 26.26
C VAL A 233 33.24 8.83 25.94
N THR A 234 32.54 8.95 24.84
CA THR A 234 31.66 10.09 24.51
C THR A 234 30.23 9.65 24.63
N ARG A 235 29.47 10.22 25.56
CA ARG A 235 28.05 9.93 25.75
C ARG A 235 27.19 10.99 25.09
N THR A 236 26.23 10.56 24.29
CA THR A 236 25.15 11.41 23.75
C THR A 236 23.83 10.99 24.38
N GLU A 237 23.19 11.89 25.10
CA GLU A 237 21.84 11.71 25.63
C GLU A 237 20.90 12.58 24.80
N SER A 238 19.85 11.96 24.22
CA SER A 238 18.92 12.64 23.32
C SER A 238 17.48 12.41 23.75
N ARG A 239 16.67 13.45 23.58
CA ARG A 239 15.22 13.39 23.72
C ARG A 239 14.58 13.98 22.49
N TYR A 240 13.74 13.17 21.81
CA TYR A 240 12.96 13.58 20.66
C TYR A 240 11.48 13.65 21.03
N GLY A 241 10.83 14.74 20.67
CA GLY A 241 9.37 14.85 20.73
C GLY A 241 8.77 14.61 19.35
N ILE A 242 8.40 13.37 19.05
CA ILE A 242 7.85 12.99 17.75
C ILE A 242 6.38 13.35 17.68
N HIS A 243 5.93 13.97 16.59
CA HIS A 243 4.53 14.08 16.21
C HIS A 243 4.35 13.79 14.72
N ASN A 244 3.32 13.00 14.43
CA ASN A 244 2.98 12.60 13.07
C ASN A 244 1.46 12.63 12.95
N ILE A 245 0.95 13.53 12.12
CA ILE A 245 -0.49 13.70 11.89
C ILE A 245 -0.73 13.51 10.40
N ARG A 246 -1.67 12.62 10.07
CA ARG A 246 -2.10 12.37 8.69
C ARG A 246 -3.60 12.45 8.61
N ASP A 247 -4.10 13.28 7.73
CA ASP A 247 -5.50 13.37 7.35
C ASP A 247 -5.69 12.86 5.93
N ASN A 248 -6.69 12.02 5.71
CA ASN A 248 -7.03 11.54 4.38
C ASN A 248 -8.52 11.74 4.11
N TYR A 249 -8.81 12.34 2.99
CA TYR A 249 -10.15 12.56 2.47
C TYR A 249 -10.25 11.84 1.12
N SER A 250 -11.26 10.99 0.95
CA SER A 250 -11.53 10.34 -0.33
C SER A 250 -12.97 10.52 -0.74
N ALA A 251 -13.18 10.83 -2.02
CA ALA A 251 -14.51 10.88 -2.63
C ALA A 251 -14.50 10.01 -3.87
N THR A 252 -15.45 9.09 -3.96
CA THR A 252 -15.60 8.16 -5.08
C THR A 252 -16.97 8.34 -5.70
N PHE A 253 -17.02 8.35 -7.03
CA PHE A 253 -18.24 8.30 -7.81
C PHE A 253 -18.17 7.11 -8.76
N ASN A 254 -19.25 6.35 -8.87
CA ASN A 254 -19.35 5.27 -9.84
C ASN A 254 -20.70 5.30 -10.58
N TYR A 255 -20.65 4.90 -11.87
CA TYR A 255 -21.82 4.66 -12.69
C TYR A 255 -21.66 3.32 -13.39
N ILE A 256 -22.67 2.48 -13.30
CA ILE A 256 -22.69 1.14 -13.92
C ILE A 256 -23.88 1.05 -14.86
N TYR A 257 -23.61 0.71 -16.12
CA TYR A 257 -24.61 0.38 -17.12
C TYR A 257 -24.51 -1.09 -17.50
N LYS A 258 -25.59 -1.85 -17.23
CA LYS A 258 -25.74 -3.26 -17.64
C LYS A 258 -26.20 -3.32 -19.09
N LEU A 259 -25.34 -3.75 -19.99
CA LEU A 259 -25.56 -3.74 -21.44
C LEU A 259 -26.56 -4.82 -21.89
N ASP A 260 -26.47 -6.00 -21.25
CA ASP A 260 -27.27 -7.18 -21.61
C ASP A 260 -27.52 -8.09 -20.40
N THR A 261 -28.22 -9.21 -20.65
CA THR A 261 -28.52 -10.22 -19.63
C THR A 261 -27.39 -11.25 -19.42
N LEU A 262 -26.35 -11.23 -20.24
CA LEU A 262 -25.17 -12.10 -20.11
C LEU A 262 -24.21 -11.57 -19.03
N GLY A 263 -24.48 -10.38 -18.50
CA GLY A 263 -23.67 -9.72 -17.49
C GLY A 263 -22.55 -8.84 -18.08
N SER A 264 -22.74 -8.32 -19.30
CA SER A 264 -21.88 -7.28 -19.85
C SER A 264 -22.19 -5.93 -19.18
N THR A 265 -21.14 -5.16 -18.88
CA THR A 265 -21.27 -3.87 -18.21
C THR A 265 -20.34 -2.82 -18.78
N LEU A 266 -20.79 -1.58 -18.77
CA LEU A 266 -19.95 -0.40 -18.92
C LEU A 266 -19.89 0.32 -17.56
N LYS A 267 -18.69 0.61 -17.09
CA LYS A 267 -18.45 1.24 -15.77
C LYS A 267 -17.66 2.53 -15.94
N LEU A 268 -18.12 3.57 -15.28
CA LEU A 268 -17.34 4.80 -15.06
C LEU A 268 -17.04 4.87 -13.56
N LEU A 269 -15.77 5.02 -13.22
CA LEU A 269 -15.29 5.24 -11.87
C LEU A 269 -14.47 6.52 -11.85
N ALA A 270 -14.73 7.40 -10.90
CA ALA A 270 -13.96 8.61 -10.64
C ALA A 270 -13.66 8.69 -9.16
N ASP A 271 -12.39 8.89 -8.83
CA ASP A 271 -11.90 8.99 -7.47
C ASP A 271 -11.09 10.27 -7.29
N TYR A 272 -11.28 10.92 -6.17
CA TYR A 272 -10.42 11.98 -5.67
C TYR A 272 -9.96 11.63 -4.26
N THR A 273 -8.66 11.73 -4.01
CA THR A 273 -8.08 11.53 -2.69
C THR A 273 -7.16 12.70 -2.37
N ARG A 274 -7.37 13.33 -1.21
CA ARG A 274 -6.47 14.30 -0.62
C ARG A 274 -5.85 13.71 0.64
N ARG A 275 -4.52 13.76 0.73
CA ARG A 275 -3.76 13.36 1.93
C ARG A 275 -2.92 14.53 2.39
N GLU A 276 -3.11 14.92 3.63
CA GLU A 276 -2.31 15.92 4.33
C GLU A 276 -1.48 15.20 5.40
N THR A 277 -0.18 15.45 5.43
CA THR A 277 0.73 14.85 6.41
C THR A 277 1.56 15.95 7.04
N GLU A 278 1.54 16.04 8.35
CA GLU A 278 2.41 16.90 9.15
C GLU A 278 3.27 16.00 10.03
N THR A 279 4.58 16.10 9.87
CA THR A 279 5.55 15.41 10.72
C THR A 279 6.44 16.43 11.38
N GLY A 280 6.77 16.21 12.63
CA GLY A 280 7.68 17.08 13.33
C GLY A 280 8.44 16.33 14.42
N ASN A 281 9.61 16.85 14.71
CA ASN A 281 10.54 16.26 15.64
C ASN A 281 11.30 17.39 16.36
N ASP A 282 11.03 17.56 17.64
CA ASP A 282 11.76 18.48 18.49
C ASP A 282 12.86 17.70 19.22
N ASN A 283 14.12 18.01 18.94
CA ASN A 283 15.27 17.31 19.48
C ASN A 283 16.03 18.18 20.48
N PHE A 284 16.38 17.58 21.61
CA PHE A 284 17.40 18.06 22.52
C PHE A 284 18.44 16.96 22.71
N SER A 285 19.72 17.28 22.52
CA SER A 285 20.83 16.35 22.74
C SER A 285 21.91 17.00 23.62
N ARG A 286 22.44 16.21 24.53
CA ARG A 286 23.64 16.56 25.33
C ARG A 286 24.76 15.60 25.00
N ILE A 287 25.86 16.12 24.49
CA ILE A 287 27.06 15.36 24.15
C ILE A 287 28.09 15.64 25.24
N THR A 288 28.48 14.59 25.93
CA THR A 288 29.48 14.67 27.03
C THR A 288 30.69 13.82 26.65
N SER A 289 31.84 14.47 26.51
CA SER A 289 33.14 13.81 26.34
C SER A 289 33.98 14.02 27.61
N PRO A 290 35.14 13.35 27.78
CA PRO A 290 36.00 13.53 28.95
C PRO A 290 36.44 14.97 29.22
N THR A 291 36.41 15.83 28.20
CA THR A 291 36.93 17.21 28.30
C THR A 291 35.86 18.29 28.09
N THR A 292 34.72 17.96 27.52
CA THR A 292 33.68 18.94 27.13
C THR A 292 32.28 18.39 27.28
N ALA A 293 31.33 19.30 27.52
CA ALA A 293 29.90 19.01 27.38
C ALA A 293 29.26 20.06 26.47
N VAL A 294 28.46 19.62 25.47
CA VAL A 294 27.81 20.50 24.51
C VAL A 294 26.34 20.12 24.41
N ASP A 295 25.48 21.11 24.49
CA ASP A 295 24.04 20.96 24.27
C ASP A 295 23.69 21.36 22.81
N SER A 296 22.87 20.56 22.16
CA SER A 296 22.33 20.81 20.83
C SER A 296 20.81 20.74 20.85
N THR A 297 20.17 21.71 20.25
CA THR A 297 18.72 21.74 20.12
C THR A 297 18.37 22.06 18.69
N TYR A 298 17.56 21.21 18.06
CA TYR A 298 17.05 21.43 16.71
C TYR A 298 15.62 20.90 16.58
N ARG A 299 14.94 21.33 15.53
CA ARG A 299 13.65 20.80 15.13
C ARG A 299 13.58 20.66 13.63
N ASP A 300 12.91 19.61 13.19
CA ASP A 300 12.57 19.37 11.80
C ASP A 300 11.06 19.21 11.69
N ASN A 301 10.46 20.02 10.84
CA ASN A 301 9.03 19.98 10.55
C ASN A 301 8.83 19.80 9.05
N SER A 302 7.97 18.88 8.67
CA SER A 302 7.61 18.66 7.27
C SER A 302 6.10 18.64 7.11
N SER A 303 5.62 19.31 6.08
CA SER A 303 4.22 19.29 5.65
C SER A 303 4.14 18.78 4.22
N SER A 304 3.31 17.77 3.99
CA SER A 304 3.09 17.20 2.66
C SER A 304 1.61 17.19 2.33
N LEU A 305 1.29 17.64 1.13
CA LEU A 305 -0.05 17.61 0.55
C LEU A 305 -0.02 16.78 -0.73
N TYR A 306 -0.89 15.78 -0.81
CA TYR A 306 -1.08 14.95 -2.00
C TYR A 306 -2.52 15.04 -2.46
N ASP A 307 -2.73 15.46 -3.70
CA ASP A 307 -4.00 15.42 -4.40
C ASP A 307 -3.92 14.38 -5.53
N ILE A 308 -4.75 13.35 -5.47
CA ILE A 308 -4.79 12.27 -6.45
C ILE A 308 -6.18 12.22 -7.07
N THR A 309 -6.25 12.38 -8.39
CA THR A 309 -7.49 12.26 -9.14
C THR A 309 -7.38 11.11 -10.12
N THR A 310 -8.35 10.20 -10.14
CA THR A 310 -8.42 9.13 -11.14
C THR A 310 -9.76 9.10 -11.85
N ALA A 311 -9.75 8.73 -13.12
CA ALA A 311 -10.95 8.45 -13.90
C ALA A 311 -10.73 7.19 -14.72
N THR A 312 -11.67 6.25 -14.66
CA THR A 312 -11.62 4.96 -15.35
C THR A 312 -12.93 4.71 -16.09
N LEU A 313 -12.84 4.42 -17.38
CA LEU A 313 -13.96 3.90 -18.18
C LEU A 313 -13.61 2.46 -18.57
N ALA A 314 -14.43 1.50 -18.13
CA ALA A 314 -14.18 0.07 -18.31
C ALA A 314 -15.40 -0.61 -18.95
N LEU A 315 -15.15 -1.42 -19.97
CA LEU A 315 -16.10 -2.27 -20.66
C LEU A 315 -15.80 -3.73 -20.31
N ASP A 316 -16.78 -4.42 -19.71
CA ASP A 316 -16.80 -5.88 -19.56
C ASP A 316 -17.81 -6.43 -20.55
N LYS A 317 -17.38 -7.07 -21.64
CA LYS A 317 -18.24 -7.67 -22.65
C LYS A 317 -18.16 -9.19 -22.62
N LYS A 318 -19.29 -9.83 -22.39
CA LYS A 318 -19.47 -11.27 -22.53
C LYS A 318 -20.14 -11.57 -23.86
N PHE A 319 -19.43 -12.22 -24.78
CA PHE A 319 -19.98 -12.63 -26.06
C PHE A 319 -20.73 -13.96 -25.95
N SER A 320 -20.23 -14.82 -25.06
CA SER A 320 -20.80 -16.13 -24.78
C SER A 320 -20.26 -16.66 -23.43
N PRO A 321 -20.75 -17.81 -22.92
CA PRO A 321 -20.12 -18.46 -21.78
C PRO A 321 -18.63 -18.84 -21.98
N ARG A 322 -18.18 -18.86 -23.25
CA ARG A 322 -16.81 -19.25 -23.61
C ARG A 322 -15.88 -18.06 -23.84
N TRP A 323 -16.40 -16.91 -24.28
CA TRP A 323 -15.60 -15.78 -24.70
C TRP A 323 -16.03 -14.48 -24.01
N SER A 324 -15.07 -13.76 -23.49
CA SER A 324 -15.27 -12.41 -22.94
C SER A 324 -14.10 -11.49 -23.27
N LEU A 325 -14.39 -10.19 -23.30
CA LEU A 325 -13.44 -9.10 -23.49
C LEU A 325 -13.62 -8.11 -22.35
N ARG A 326 -12.52 -7.70 -21.73
CA ARG A 326 -12.45 -6.52 -20.87
C ARG A 326 -11.58 -5.49 -21.55
N ALA A 327 -12.01 -4.26 -21.63
CA ALA A 327 -11.23 -3.15 -22.20
C ALA A 327 -11.51 -1.87 -21.43
N GLY A 328 -10.56 -0.97 -21.40
CA GLY A 328 -10.77 0.30 -20.72
C GLY A 328 -9.65 1.30 -20.90
N VAL A 329 -9.95 2.50 -20.44
CA VAL A 329 -9.00 3.60 -20.34
C VAL A 329 -9.00 4.13 -18.92
N LYS A 330 -7.83 4.55 -18.43
CA LYS A 330 -7.65 5.15 -17.12
C LYS A 330 -6.74 6.37 -17.24
N PHE A 331 -7.10 7.42 -16.53
CA PHE A 331 -6.28 8.58 -16.34
C PHE A 331 -6.03 8.79 -14.84
N THR A 332 -4.80 9.07 -14.46
CA THR A 332 -4.41 9.40 -13.08
C THR A 332 -3.61 10.70 -13.11
N TYR A 333 -3.97 11.63 -12.25
CA TYR A 333 -3.26 12.87 -11.98
C TYR A 333 -2.89 12.91 -10.51
N ASN A 334 -1.61 13.02 -10.23
CA ASN A 334 -1.04 13.19 -8.90
C ASN A 334 -0.41 14.58 -8.82
N ASP A 335 -0.75 15.35 -7.78
CA ASP A 335 -0.13 16.63 -7.44
C ASP A 335 0.36 16.55 -5.99
N MET A 336 1.62 16.86 -5.79
CA MET A 336 2.26 16.80 -4.49
C MET A 336 2.98 18.11 -4.20
N HIS A 337 2.74 18.63 -3.02
CA HIS A 337 3.48 19.74 -2.43
C HIS A 337 4.12 19.25 -1.13
N ASN A 338 5.42 19.54 -0.94
CA ASN A 338 6.14 19.20 0.28
C ASN A 338 7.02 20.37 0.71
N ASP A 339 6.82 20.82 1.94
CA ASP A 339 7.68 21.77 2.64
C ASP A 339 8.39 21.06 3.79
N ALA A 340 9.71 21.22 3.87
CA ALA A 340 10.52 20.76 4.99
C ALA A 340 11.33 21.93 5.56
N LEU A 341 11.21 22.15 6.86
CA LEU A 341 11.89 23.19 7.59
C LEU A 341 12.75 22.58 8.70
N TYR A 342 14.05 22.80 8.61
CA TYR A 342 15.01 22.44 9.65
C TYR A 342 15.55 23.69 10.33
N GLU A 343 15.43 23.74 11.65
CA GLU A 343 15.92 24.85 12.48
C GLU A 343 16.75 24.32 13.65
N TYR A 344 17.76 25.07 14.04
CA TYR A 344 18.59 24.77 15.19
C TYR A 344 18.80 26.03 16.06
N VAL A 345 19.11 25.80 17.34
CA VAL A 345 19.37 26.90 18.27
C VAL A 345 20.84 27.33 18.18
N LYS A 346 21.08 28.60 17.87
CA LYS A 346 22.40 29.24 17.90
C LYS A 346 22.29 30.55 18.68
N ASP A 347 23.15 30.71 19.67
CA ASP A 347 23.19 31.90 20.54
C ASP A 347 21.83 32.23 21.19
N GLY A 348 21.05 31.18 21.52
CA GLY A 348 19.73 31.29 22.15
C GLY A 348 18.57 31.65 21.17
N ALA A 349 18.81 31.73 19.88
CA ALA A 349 17.80 31.97 18.86
C ALA A 349 17.67 30.79 17.87
N TRP A 350 16.46 30.56 17.36
CA TRP A 350 16.22 29.61 16.28
C TRP A 350 16.75 30.16 14.97
N VAL A 351 17.53 29.38 14.25
CA VAL A 351 18.14 29.71 12.96
C VAL A 351 17.76 28.62 11.96
N CYS A 352 17.22 29.03 10.80
CA CYS A 352 16.92 28.10 9.70
C CYS A 352 18.23 27.56 9.09
N ASN A 353 18.24 26.28 8.80
CA ASN A 353 19.29 25.65 8.02
C ASN A 353 18.80 25.52 6.57
N ASP A 354 19.18 26.48 5.72
CA ASP A 354 18.78 26.54 4.32
C ASP A 354 19.26 25.32 3.49
N ASN A 355 20.31 24.61 3.94
CA ASN A 355 20.80 23.41 3.27
C ASN A 355 19.92 22.16 3.54
N GLN A 356 19.10 22.20 4.59
CA GLN A 356 18.23 21.12 5.01
C GLN A 356 16.75 21.49 4.90
N SER A 357 16.44 22.75 4.60
CA SER A 357 15.08 23.24 4.39
C SER A 357 14.80 23.35 2.90
N PHE A 358 13.62 22.88 2.45
CA PHE A 358 13.28 22.90 1.04
C PHE A 358 11.76 22.89 0.81
N THR A 359 11.36 23.38 -0.35
CA THR A 359 10.00 23.24 -0.88
C THR A 359 10.04 22.56 -2.24
N ILE A 360 9.25 21.50 -2.42
CA ILE A 360 9.16 20.79 -3.68
C ILE A 360 7.71 20.63 -4.11
N ASN A 361 7.46 20.89 -5.39
CA ASN A 361 6.21 20.60 -6.06
C ASN A 361 6.47 19.50 -7.11
N TYR A 362 5.66 18.46 -7.10
CA TYR A 362 5.78 17.32 -8.01
C TYR A 362 4.42 16.98 -8.61
N THR A 363 4.37 16.85 -9.92
CA THR A 363 3.17 16.42 -10.64
C THR A 363 3.46 15.18 -11.47
N GLU A 364 2.52 14.25 -11.51
CA GLU A 364 2.58 13.06 -12.34
C GLU A 364 1.25 12.83 -13.04
N ASN A 365 1.32 12.59 -14.35
CA ASN A 365 0.18 12.24 -15.19
C ASN A 365 0.42 10.85 -15.78
N ILE A 366 -0.55 9.94 -15.60
CA ILE A 366 -0.50 8.60 -16.19
C ILE A 366 -1.77 8.39 -17.02
N ALA A 367 -1.61 8.21 -18.32
CA ALA A 367 -2.68 7.83 -19.22
C ALA A 367 -2.50 6.37 -19.64
N ALA A 368 -3.52 5.55 -19.45
CA ALA A 368 -3.48 4.12 -19.71
C ALA A 368 -4.64 3.64 -20.56
N ALA A 369 -4.38 2.65 -21.41
CA ALA A 369 -5.41 1.90 -22.11
C ALA A 369 -5.08 0.39 -22.05
N TYR A 370 -6.11 -0.45 -21.93
CA TYR A 370 -5.92 -1.89 -21.84
C TYR A 370 -7.01 -2.69 -22.56
N GLY A 371 -6.65 -3.93 -22.92
CA GLY A 371 -7.55 -4.93 -23.42
C GLY A 371 -7.18 -6.32 -22.92
N ILE A 372 -8.17 -7.13 -22.51
CA ILE A 372 -8.01 -8.49 -22.01
C ILE A 372 -9.03 -9.40 -22.67
N ALA A 373 -8.56 -10.40 -23.39
CA ALA A 373 -9.39 -11.46 -23.94
C ALA A 373 -9.35 -12.69 -23.03
N SER A 374 -10.50 -13.30 -22.79
CA SER A 374 -10.61 -14.54 -22.02
C SER A 374 -11.39 -15.59 -22.82
N ALA A 375 -10.90 -16.83 -22.79
CA ALA A 375 -11.51 -17.96 -23.49
C ALA A 375 -11.54 -19.22 -22.63
N ASN A 376 -12.73 -19.89 -22.57
CA ASN A 376 -12.92 -21.18 -21.90
C ASN A 376 -13.23 -22.24 -22.95
N LEU A 377 -12.25 -23.06 -23.29
CA LEU A 377 -12.26 -24.02 -24.40
C LEU A 377 -12.10 -25.45 -23.87
N GLY A 378 -13.18 -26.00 -23.32
CA GLY A 378 -13.21 -27.34 -22.75
C GLY A 378 -12.30 -27.46 -21.51
N ARG A 379 -11.10 -28.06 -21.64
CA ARG A 379 -10.12 -28.17 -20.56
C ARG A 379 -9.17 -26.98 -20.45
N TRP A 380 -9.20 -26.07 -21.42
CA TRP A 380 -8.37 -24.88 -21.45
C TRP A 380 -9.13 -23.67 -20.96
N SER A 381 -8.52 -22.89 -20.08
CA SER A 381 -8.94 -21.55 -19.72
C SER A 381 -7.78 -20.60 -19.99
N LEU A 382 -8.01 -19.62 -20.85
CA LEU A 382 -6.99 -18.71 -21.38
C LEU A 382 -7.40 -17.28 -21.03
N VAL A 383 -6.44 -16.51 -20.54
CA VAL A 383 -6.57 -15.06 -20.35
C VAL A 383 -5.32 -14.41 -20.92
N ALA A 384 -5.47 -13.46 -21.82
CA ALA A 384 -4.37 -12.68 -22.37
C ALA A 384 -4.74 -11.22 -22.40
N GLY A 385 -3.86 -10.37 -21.93
CA GLY A 385 -4.07 -8.94 -21.83
C GLY A 385 -2.84 -8.13 -22.23
N LEU A 386 -3.09 -6.90 -22.64
CA LEU A 386 -2.08 -5.90 -22.91
C LEU A 386 -2.55 -4.56 -22.34
N ARG A 387 -1.66 -3.88 -21.64
CA ARG A 387 -1.85 -2.51 -21.17
C ARG A 387 -0.71 -1.64 -21.69
N GLY A 388 -1.05 -0.45 -22.17
CA GLY A 388 -0.10 0.60 -22.48
C GLY A 388 -0.28 1.76 -21.52
N GLU A 389 0.82 2.31 -21.00
CA GLU A 389 0.83 3.48 -20.14
C GLU A 389 1.80 4.53 -20.68
N TYR A 390 1.33 5.77 -20.72
CA TYR A 390 2.15 6.95 -20.92
C TYR A 390 2.25 7.71 -19.60
N THR A 391 3.46 7.94 -19.15
CA THR A 391 3.76 8.66 -17.90
C THR A 391 4.50 9.95 -18.21
N HIS A 392 4.04 11.04 -17.62
CA HIS A 392 4.69 12.35 -17.64
C HIS A 392 4.84 12.84 -16.21
N THR A 393 6.06 13.07 -15.76
CA THR A 393 6.38 13.60 -14.42
C THR A 393 7.11 14.92 -14.53
N ARG A 394 6.84 15.82 -13.58
CA ARG A 394 7.53 17.10 -13.47
C ARG A 394 7.66 17.51 -12.01
N GLY A 395 8.88 17.84 -11.58
CA GLY A 395 9.18 18.39 -10.26
C GLY A 395 9.83 19.76 -10.37
N LYS A 396 9.37 20.72 -9.56
CA LYS A 396 10.04 22.01 -9.36
C LYS A 396 10.77 21.99 -8.03
N GLY A 397 12.01 22.47 -8.01
CA GLY A 397 12.89 22.43 -6.83
C GLY A 397 13.94 21.32 -6.90
N GLY A 398 13.91 20.42 -7.92
CA GLY A 398 14.88 19.35 -8.13
C GLY A 398 15.10 18.98 -9.58
N ASP A 399 14.63 19.82 -10.56
CA ASP A 399 14.77 19.61 -12.03
C ASP A 399 14.35 18.22 -12.52
N ILE A 400 13.34 17.63 -11.87
CA ILE A 400 12.81 16.32 -12.24
C ILE A 400 11.90 16.47 -13.46
N SER A 401 12.20 15.73 -14.53
CA SER A 401 11.33 15.67 -15.72
C SER A 401 11.51 14.32 -16.41
N GLN A 402 10.44 13.52 -16.47
CA GLN A 402 10.47 12.22 -17.13
C GLN A 402 9.25 12.06 -18.05
N ASN A 403 9.49 11.45 -19.21
CA ASN A 403 8.44 11.10 -20.17
C ASN A 403 8.75 9.72 -20.74
N TYR A 404 7.84 8.77 -20.57
CA TYR A 404 8.03 7.45 -21.15
C TYR A 404 6.71 6.74 -21.44
N PHE A 405 6.76 5.84 -22.42
CA PHE A 405 5.66 4.94 -22.76
C PHE A 405 6.10 3.50 -22.53
N SER A 406 5.24 2.71 -21.87
CA SER A 406 5.55 1.32 -21.53
C SER A 406 4.38 0.39 -21.85
N LEU A 407 4.70 -0.85 -22.26
CA LEU A 407 3.76 -1.92 -22.51
C LEU A 407 3.86 -3.01 -21.44
N PHE A 408 2.71 -3.48 -20.99
CA PHE A 408 2.55 -4.45 -19.91
C PHE A 408 1.69 -5.62 -20.38
N PRO A 409 2.28 -6.62 -21.06
CA PRO A 409 1.60 -7.85 -21.41
C PRO A 409 1.38 -8.72 -20.18
N ASN A 410 0.24 -9.42 -20.12
CA ASN A 410 -0.03 -10.49 -19.19
C ASN A 410 -0.70 -11.67 -19.87
N ALA A 411 -0.42 -12.89 -19.40
CA ALA A 411 -1.04 -14.10 -19.91
C ALA A 411 -1.20 -15.13 -18.79
N ASN A 412 -2.37 -15.78 -18.77
CA ASN A 412 -2.66 -16.89 -17.88
C ASN A 412 -3.25 -18.03 -18.70
N VAL A 413 -2.63 -19.20 -18.61
CA VAL A 413 -3.04 -20.40 -19.32
C VAL A 413 -3.26 -21.50 -18.30
N SER A 414 -4.49 -21.99 -18.19
CA SER A 414 -4.83 -23.10 -17.30
C SER A 414 -5.31 -24.31 -18.12
N TYR A 415 -4.79 -25.48 -17.80
CA TYR A 415 -5.20 -26.76 -18.39
C TYR A 415 -5.66 -27.72 -17.32
N ALA A 416 -6.93 -28.15 -17.42
CA ALA A 416 -7.51 -29.17 -16.55
C ALA A 416 -7.04 -30.57 -16.99
N LEU A 417 -6.19 -31.22 -16.21
CA LEU A 417 -5.69 -32.56 -16.45
C LEU A 417 -6.80 -33.62 -16.33
N THR A 418 -7.79 -33.35 -15.45
CA THR A 418 -8.97 -34.20 -15.24
C THR A 418 -10.25 -33.46 -15.65
N LYS A 419 -11.33 -34.19 -15.95
CA LYS A 419 -12.62 -33.59 -16.40
C LYS A 419 -13.30 -32.73 -15.32
N ASP A 420 -13.11 -33.08 -14.07
CA ASP A 420 -13.63 -32.37 -12.91
C ASP A 420 -12.74 -31.19 -12.46
N GLY A 421 -11.57 -30.99 -13.12
CA GLY A 421 -10.62 -29.94 -12.77
C GLY A 421 -9.85 -30.20 -11.47
N ALA A 422 -9.98 -31.40 -10.86
CA ALA A 422 -9.31 -31.74 -9.61
C ALA A 422 -7.78 -31.66 -9.72
N TYR A 423 -7.25 -31.86 -10.91
CA TYR A 423 -5.84 -31.70 -11.24
C TYR A 423 -5.75 -30.69 -12.39
N SER A 424 -4.96 -29.65 -12.21
CA SER A 424 -4.75 -28.62 -13.24
C SER A 424 -3.35 -28.04 -13.21
N LEU A 425 -2.86 -27.65 -14.37
CA LEU A 425 -1.60 -26.96 -14.57
C LEU A 425 -1.90 -25.54 -15.03
N ILE A 426 -1.23 -24.55 -14.42
CA ILE A 426 -1.47 -23.13 -14.70
C ILE A 426 -0.11 -22.46 -14.92
N ALA A 427 0.07 -21.85 -16.09
CA ALA A 427 1.21 -21.00 -16.42
C ALA A 427 0.77 -19.55 -16.44
N GLN A 428 1.56 -18.67 -15.82
CA GLN A 428 1.26 -17.25 -15.71
C GLN A 428 2.48 -16.42 -16.08
N TYR A 429 2.23 -15.30 -16.75
CA TYR A 429 3.22 -14.29 -17.06
C TYR A 429 2.61 -12.90 -16.87
N ALA A 430 3.36 -11.99 -16.28
CA ALA A 430 3.07 -10.57 -16.28
C ALA A 430 4.34 -9.73 -16.30
N ARG A 431 4.25 -8.56 -16.93
CA ARG A 431 5.22 -7.49 -16.80
C ARG A 431 4.59 -6.36 -15.99
N THR A 432 5.36 -5.84 -15.01
CA THR A 432 4.97 -4.73 -14.14
C THR A 432 6.09 -3.68 -14.11
N ILE A 433 5.81 -2.52 -13.52
CA ILE A 433 6.75 -1.41 -13.37
C ILE A 433 6.86 -1.03 -11.89
N GLU A 434 8.04 -0.60 -11.48
CA GLU A 434 8.26 0.12 -10.23
C GLU A 434 8.78 1.52 -10.61
N ARG A 435 7.95 2.54 -10.35
CA ARG A 435 8.33 3.93 -10.63
C ARG A 435 9.21 4.45 -9.52
N PRO A 436 10.23 5.29 -9.85
CA PRO A 436 10.96 6.01 -8.82
C PRO A 436 9.99 6.81 -7.96
N ARG A 437 10.12 6.65 -6.65
CA ARG A 437 9.33 7.44 -5.71
C ARG A 437 9.89 8.85 -5.65
N PHE A 438 9.05 9.81 -5.32
CA PHE A 438 9.47 11.20 -5.15
C PHE A 438 10.76 11.35 -4.30
N TRP A 439 10.84 10.66 -3.14
CA TRP A 439 12.02 10.68 -2.26
C TRP A 439 13.29 10.13 -2.92
N SER A 440 13.16 9.15 -3.80
CA SER A 440 14.29 8.61 -4.53
C SER A 440 14.77 9.52 -5.66
N LEU A 441 13.90 10.41 -6.15
CA LEU A 441 14.23 11.41 -7.19
C LEU A 441 14.75 12.74 -6.61
N ASN A 442 14.40 13.07 -5.37
CA ASN A 442 14.71 14.36 -4.76
C ASN A 442 16.21 14.52 -4.48
N PRO A 443 16.96 15.41 -5.18
CA PRO A 443 18.41 15.57 -5.02
C PRO A 443 18.81 16.31 -3.72
N GLN A 444 17.85 16.76 -2.93
CA GLN A 444 18.13 17.43 -1.65
C GLN A 444 18.86 16.48 -0.70
N ARG A 445 19.81 17.05 0.06
CA ARG A 445 20.54 16.33 1.11
C ARG A 445 19.68 16.28 2.36
N PHE A 446 19.43 15.07 2.86
CA PHE A 446 18.77 14.81 4.13
C PHE A 446 19.82 14.28 5.11
N GLN A 447 20.14 15.06 6.14
CA GLN A 447 21.17 14.70 7.13
C GLN A 447 20.62 13.63 8.08
N ILE A 448 21.31 12.48 8.18
CA ILE A 448 20.98 11.39 9.09
C ILE A 448 21.83 11.50 10.34
N SER A 449 23.13 11.83 10.21
CA SER A 449 24.07 12.05 11.29
C SER A 449 25.15 13.05 10.83
N ASP A 450 26.05 13.43 11.70
CA ASP A 450 27.16 14.33 11.34
C ASP A 450 28.03 13.81 10.19
N TYR A 451 28.06 12.48 10.02
CA TYR A 451 28.88 11.80 9.03
C TYR A 451 28.07 11.09 7.94
N THR A 452 26.74 11.14 7.96
CA THR A 452 25.90 10.40 7.02
C THR A 452 24.74 11.26 6.56
N TYR A 453 24.52 11.33 5.24
CA TYR A 453 23.36 11.97 4.66
C TYR A 453 22.75 11.09 3.55
N GLN A 454 21.49 11.33 3.27
CA GLN A 454 20.77 10.72 2.16
C GLN A 454 20.51 11.76 1.08
N THR A 455 20.55 11.33 -0.19
CA THR A 455 20.14 12.13 -1.34
C THR A 455 19.41 11.25 -2.36
N GLY A 456 18.46 11.83 -3.07
CA GLY A 456 17.84 11.18 -4.23
C GLY A 456 18.67 11.37 -5.50
N ASN A 457 18.16 10.75 -6.57
CA ASN A 457 18.77 10.83 -7.90
C ASN A 457 17.66 11.14 -8.92
N PRO A 458 17.60 12.35 -9.51
CA PRO A 458 16.59 12.73 -10.49
C PRO A 458 16.69 11.98 -11.83
N GLU A 459 17.81 11.29 -12.07
CA GLU A 459 18.08 10.53 -13.29
C GLU A 459 17.65 9.05 -13.19
N LEU A 460 16.98 8.63 -12.10
CA LEU A 460 16.53 7.25 -11.95
C LEU A 460 15.51 6.87 -13.03
N ASP A 461 15.80 5.75 -13.69
CA ASP A 461 14.87 5.10 -14.60
C ASP A 461 13.85 4.23 -13.84
N PRO A 462 12.65 4.04 -14.40
CA PRO A 462 11.70 3.07 -13.86
C PRO A 462 12.23 1.64 -13.95
N ALA A 463 12.05 0.86 -12.88
CA ALA A 463 12.39 -0.56 -12.88
C ALA A 463 11.24 -1.40 -13.49
N TYR A 464 11.60 -2.46 -14.21
CA TYR A 464 10.62 -3.37 -14.82
C TYR A 464 10.79 -4.78 -14.29
N LYS A 465 9.68 -5.35 -13.82
CA LYS A 465 9.60 -6.74 -13.31
C LYS A 465 8.88 -7.64 -14.31
N GLN A 466 9.44 -8.81 -14.58
CA GLN A 466 8.82 -9.87 -15.36
C GLN A 466 8.64 -11.07 -14.45
N ASP A 467 7.39 -11.42 -14.20
CA ASP A 467 7.00 -12.54 -13.37
C ASP A 467 6.56 -13.72 -14.24
N ILE A 468 7.19 -14.86 -14.05
CA ILE A 468 6.81 -16.13 -14.70
C ILE A 468 6.54 -17.13 -13.59
N SER A 469 5.41 -17.82 -13.63
CA SER A 469 5.11 -18.88 -12.65
C SER A 469 4.38 -20.06 -13.27
N LEU A 470 4.61 -21.24 -12.69
CA LEU A 470 3.93 -22.48 -13.01
C LEU A 470 3.34 -23.04 -11.73
N THR A 471 2.03 -23.32 -11.75
CA THR A 471 1.28 -23.82 -10.60
C THR A 471 0.64 -25.14 -10.95
N LEU A 472 0.88 -26.16 -10.12
CA LEU A 472 0.20 -27.45 -10.17
C LEU A 472 -0.83 -27.53 -9.03
N VAL A 473 -2.09 -27.74 -9.37
CA VAL A 473 -3.18 -27.99 -8.42
C VAL A 473 -3.47 -29.47 -8.36
N LEU A 474 -3.56 -30.04 -7.14
CA LEU A 474 -3.79 -31.45 -6.89
C LEU A 474 -5.01 -31.62 -5.98
N LYS A 475 -6.02 -32.37 -6.48
CA LYS A 475 -7.25 -32.73 -5.74
C LYS A 475 -8.04 -31.51 -5.24
N HIS A 476 -7.95 -30.34 -5.90
CA HIS A 476 -8.48 -29.06 -5.43
C HIS A 476 -8.02 -28.63 -4.03
N LYS A 477 -7.04 -29.33 -3.48
CA LYS A 477 -6.64 -29.21 -2.06
C LYS A 477 -5.19 -28.74 -1.88
N TYR A 478 -4.30 -29.23 -2.71
CA TYR A 478 -2.89 -28.88 -2.63
C TYR A 478 -2.46 -28.08 -3.84
N THR A 479 -1.62 -27.10 -3.62
CA THR A 479 -1.07 -26.24 -4.67
C THR A 479 0.44 -26.19 -4.54
N LEU A 480 1.14 -26.52 -5.64
CA LEU A 480 2.58 -26.35 -5.75
C LEU A 480 2.86 -25.28 -6.79
N THR A 481 3.55 -24.22 -6.42
CA THR A 481 3.91 -23.12 -7.31
C THR A 481 5.42 -22.95 -7.34
N GLY A 482 6.00 -22.91 -8.53
CA GLY A 482 7.35 -22.46 -8.79
C GLY A 482 7.32 -21.23 -9.70
N GLY A 483 8.23 -20.29 -9.49
CA GLY A 483 8.26 -19.08 -10.29
C GLY A 483 9.63 -18.40 -10.29
N MET A 484 9.77 -17.44 -11.19
CA MET A 484 10.96 -16.61 -11.34
C MET A 484 10.52 -15.16 -11.60
N THR A 485 11.15 -14.22 -10.93
CA THR A 485 11.04 -12.78 -11.20
C THR A 485 12.36 -12.30 -11.78
N ILE A 486 12.30 -11.62 -12.92
CA ILE A 486 13.44 -10.93 -13.53
C ILE A 486 13.16 -9.45 -13.41
N GLN A 487 14.02 -8.72 -12.73
CA GLN A 487 13.93 -7.28 -12.58
C GLN A 487 15.07 -6.60 -13.35
N ARG A 488 14.74 -5.55 -14.10
CA ARG A 488 15.72 -4.69 -14.79
C ARG A 488 15.61 -3.30 -14.21
N ASP A 489 16.76 -2.62 -14.17
CA ASP A 489 16.90 -1.25 -13.68
C ASP A 489 16.38 -1.11 -12.23
N GLU A 490 16.63 -2.13 -11.39
CA GLU A 490 16.17 -2.19 -10.02
C GLU A 490 16.62 -0.97 -9.23
N ILE A 491 15.65 -0.28 -8.59
CA ILE A 491 15.92 0.93 -7.82
C ILE A 491 16.31 0.51 -6.41
N GLN A 492 17.57 0.75 -6.04
CA GLN A 492 18.09 0.45 -4.71
C GLN A 492 18.89 1.62 -4.13
N GLN A 493 18.96 1.67 -2.81
CA GLN A 493 19.80 2.60 -2.10
C GLN A 493 21.19 2.00 -1.89
N THR A 494 22.21 2.76 -2.21
CA THR A 494 23.62 2.39 -2.02
C THR A 494 24.29 3.35 -1.05
N ILE A 495 25.27 2.84 -0.31
CA ILE A 495 26.12 3.64 0.58
C ILE A 495 27.44 3.84 -0.16
N ARG A 496 27.85 5.09 -0.30
CA ARG A 496 29.14 5.47 -0.90
C ARG A 496 29.80 6.60 -0.13
N PRO A 497 31.14 6.73 -0.15
CA PRO A 497 31.80 7.93 0.35
C PRO A 497 31.30 9.17 -0.40
N ASP A 498 31.18 10.30 0.29
CA ASP A 498 30.90 11.59 -0.33
C ASP A 498 32.07 11.97 -1.27
N ALA A 499 31.76 12.60 -2.40
CA ALA A 499 32.77 12.97 -3.40
C ALA A 499 33.70 14.09 -2.91
N ASP A 500 33.19 14.99 -2.08
CA ASP A 500 33.90 16.17 -1.57
C ASP A 500 34.59 15.91 -0.22
N ASP A 501 34.03 15.00 0.59
CA ASP A 501 34.53 14.62 1.90
C ASP A 501 34.43 13.11 2.14
N PRO A 502 35.47 12.32 1.83
CA PRO A 502 35.46 10.86 1.97
C PRO A 502 35.23 10.34 3.40
N ALA A 503 35.32 11.19 4.43
CA ALA A 503 34.97 10.84 5.82
C ALA A 503 33.46 10.77 6.02
N ARG A 504 32.67 11.31 5.10
CA ARG A 504 31.20 11.25 5.11
C ARG A 504 30.67 10.15 4.20
N LEU A 505 29.54 9.59 4.59
CA LEU A 505 28.82 8.58 3.82
C LEU A 505 27.56 9.19 3.19
N CYS A 506 27.39 8.92 1.90
CA CYS A 506 26.20 9.30 1.14
C CYS A 506 25.36 8.05 0.85
N LEU A 507 24.12 8.04 1.32
CA LEU A 507 23.10 7.09 0.91
C LEU A 507 22.43 7.65 -0.33
N ALA A 508 22.68 7.04 -1.49
CA ALA A 508 22.17 7.51 -2.77
C ALA A 508 21.37 6.40 -3.48
N TRP A 509 20.34 6.80 -4.21
CA TRP A 509 19.55 5.89 -5.02
C TRP A 509 20.19 5.67 -6.38
N THR A 510 20.17 4.43 -6.87
CA THR A 510 20.73 4.05 -8.19
C THR A 510 19.94 2.92 -8.81
N ASN A 511 20.04 2.78 -10.13
CA ASN A 511 19.51 1.63 -10.85
C ASN A 511 20.58 0.54 -10.97
N PHE A 512 20.17 -0.71 -10.76
CA PHE A 512 20.99 -1.92 -11.01
C PHE A 512 20.47 -2.65 -12.23
N ASP A 513 21.36 -3.05 -13.15
CA ASP A 513 21.00 -3.55 -14.47
C ASP A 513 20.01 -4.71 -14.47
N THR A 514 20.32 -5.80 -13.79
CA THR A 514 19.44 -6.99 -13.80
C THR A 514 19.61 -7.84 -12.56
N THR A 515 18.49 -8.14 -11.90
CA THR A 515 18.38 -9.04 -10.75
C THR A 515 17.46 -10.22 -11.10
N LYS A 516 17.77 -11.43 -10.60
CA LYS A 516 16.99 -12.64 -10.86
C LYS A 516 16.61 -13.33 -9.57
#